data_d04b52e2d4e9182135337e140cf59e05
#
_entry.id   d04b52e2d4e9182135337e140cf59e05
#
_cell.length_a   1.000
_cell.length_b   1.000
_cell.length_c   1.000
_cell.angle_alpha   90.00
_cell.angle_beta   90.00
_cell.angle_gamma   90.00
#
_symmetry.space_group_name_H-M   'P 1'
#
loop_
_entity.id
_entity.type
_entity.pdbx_description
1 polymer ?
#
loop_
_entity_poly.entity_id
_entity_poly.type
_entity_poly.pdbx_seq_one_letter_code
_entity_poly.pdbx_strand_id
1 'polypeptide(L)'
;VLSTPGTAAVLIPVVIGIAAKSGYARSKLLMPLVFAAAMGGNLSLIGAPGNLIAQSALGEIGMSFGFFEYAIVGLPILAAGILFYATLGMKLLPNHPVSDDDSFGGEQDFSNVPKWKQVLSLVILVLTLLGMIFEKQIGIKLNITGCIGALALILTGVISEKDALKSIDLKTIFLFGGTLSLASALDKTGAGAEIANIVIGALGENPSPYVLTLVVFLLCCVMTNFMSNTATTALMVPICLSIAQGMGADPRAVLMACVIGGSCAYATPIGMPANTMVVSAGGYTFKDYAKAGLPLILIATVVSMVILPIAFPFFPQ
;
A
#
# COMPACT_ATOMS: atom_id res chain seq x y z
N VAL A 1 -0.67 5.92 8.59
CA VAL A 1 0.66 6.28 9.11
C VAL A 1 1.47 5.04 9.51
N LEU A 2 0.83 4.01 10.04
CA LEU A 2 1.46 2.70 10.27
C LEU A 2 1.45 1.91 8.96
N SER A 3 2.47 1.07 8.76
CA SER A 3 2.46 0.12 7.64
C SER A 3 1.26 -0.83 7.74
N THR A 4 0.80 -1.37 6.61
CA THR A 4 -0.31 -2.34 6.58
C THR A 4 -0.10 -3.52 7.55
N PRO A 5 1.08 -4.20 7.58
CA PRO A 5 1.32 -5.26 8.56
C PRO A 5 1.36 -4.74 10.00
N GLY A 6 1.91 -3.55 10.24
CA GLY A 6 1.95 -2.93 11.58
C GLY A 6 0.56 -2.62 12.11
N THR A 7 -0.32 -2.05 11.25
CA THR A 7 -1.72 -1.79 11.60
C THR A 7 -2.45 -3.10 11.91
N ALA A 8 -2.26 -4.14 11.10
CA ALA A 8 -2.85 -5.46 11.33
C ALA A 8 -2.39 -6.05 12.65
N ALA A 9 -1.07 -6.05 12.93
CA ALA A 9 -0.51 -6.63 14.16
C ALA A 9 -1.10 -6.01 15.43
N VAL A 10 -1.29 -4.67 15.44
CA VAL A 10 -1.85 -3.95 16.60
C VAL A 10 -3.37 -4.19 16.75
N LEU A 11 -4.09 -4.24 15.63
CA LEU A 11 -5.56 -4.29 15.68
C LEU A 11 -6.13 -5.72 15.72
N ILE A 12 -5.40 -6.76 15.30
CA ILE A 12 -5.86 -8.16 15.35
C ILE A 12 -6.31 -8.55 16.76
N PRO A 13 -5.53 -8.36 17.85
CA PRO A 13 -5.97 -8.71 19.20
C PRO A 13 -7.22 -7.94 19.63
N VAL A 14 -7.31 -6.65 19.27
CA VAL A 14 -8.47 -5.81 19.58
C VAL A 14 -9.74 -6.38 18.91
N VAL A 15 -9.63 -6.73 17.61
CA VAL A 15 -10.75 -7.27 16.84
C VAL A 15 -11.15 -8.66 17.33
N ILE A 16 -10.19 -9.49 17.75
CA ILE A 16 -10.48 -10.79 18.40
C ILE A 16 -11.27 -10.56 19.71
N GLY A 17 -10.86 -9.58 20.52
CA GLY A 17 -11.57 -9.22 21.75
C GLY A 17 -13.00 -8.71 21.48
N ILE A 18 -13.18 -7.93 20.41
CA ILE A 18 -14.50 -7.46 19.96
C ILE A 18 -15.37 -8.65 19.52
N ALA A 19 -14.81 -9.56 18.72
CA ALA A 19 -15.50 -10.76 18.26
C ALA A 19 -16.01 -11.60 19.44
N ALA A 20 -15.14 -11.85 20.44
CA ALA A 20 -15.48 -12.61 21.63
C ALA A 20 -16.64 -11.97 22.44
N LYS A 21 -16.67 -10.64 22.56
CA LYS A 21 -17.70 -9.91 23.30
C LYS A 21 -19.02 -9.74 22.52
N SER A 22 -18.93 -9.63 21.19
CA SER A 22 -20.11 -9.34 20.34
C SER A 22 -20.80 -10.61 19.82
N GLY A 23 -20.21 -11.79 19.99
CA GLY A 23 -20.72 -13.06 19.47
C GLY A 23 -20.56 -13.21 17.95
N TYR A 24 -19.86 -12.29 17.28
CA TYR A 24 -19.51 -12.42 15.87
C TYR A 24 -18.33 -13.41 15.70
N ALA A 25 -18.36 -14.21 14.63
CA ALA A 25 -17.23 -15.04 14.26
C ALA A 25 -15.99 -14.17 13.93
N ARG A 26 -14.80 -14.54 14.43
CA ARG A 26 -13.52 -13.86 14.12
C ARG A 26 -13.31 -13.73 12.62
N SER A 27 -13.69 -14.76 11.86
CA SER A 27 -13.62 -14.79 10.40
C SER A 27 -14.43 -13.71 9.69
N LYS A 28 -15.42 -13.11 10.32
CA LYS A 28 -16.19 -12.00 9.75
C LYS A 28 -15.55 -10.63 9.98
N LEU A 29 -14.62 -10.52 10.91
CA LEU A 29 -14.04 -9.24 11.30
C LEU A 29 -12.57 -9.09 10.89
N LEU A 30 -11.80 -10.19 10.91
CA LEU A 30 -10.35 -10.14 10.66
C LEU A 30 -10.01 -9.86 9.18
N MET A 31 -10.75 -10.45 8.23
CA MET A 31 -10.49 -10.21 6.80
C MET A 31 -10.82 -8.75 6.39
N PRO A 32 -11.97 -8.17 6.75
CA PRO A 32 -12.22 -6.74 6.52
C PRO A 32 -11.17 -5.83 7.17
N LEU A 33 -10.67 -6.18 8.36
CA LEU A 33 -9.61 -5.42 9.03
C LEU A 33 -8.35 -5.32 8.15
N VAL A 34 -7.83 -6.45 7.66
CA VAL A 34 -6.59 -6.45 6.86
C VAL A 34 -6.79 -5.80 5.50
N PHE A 35 -7.96 -5.93 4.90
CA PHE A 35 -8.28 -5.23 3.65
C PHE A 35 -8.41 -3.71 3.86
N ALA A 36 -9.04 -3.27 4.95
CA ALA A 36 -9.09 -1.85 5.30
C ALA A 36 -7.69 -1.29 5.59
N ALA A 37 -6.83 -2.06 6.27
CA ALA A 37 -5.44 -1.66 6.51
C ALA A 37 -4.66 -1.50 5.20
N ALA A 38 -4.88 -2.39 4.22
CA ALA A 38 -4.25 -2.27 2.90
C ALA A 38 -4.76 -1.05 2.12
N MET A 39 -6.07 -0.83 2.09
CA MET A 39 -6.66 0.38 1.49
C MET A 39 -6.16 1.66 2.15
N GLY A 40 -5.96 1.63 3.47
CA GLY A 40 -5.39 2.74 4.25
C GLY A 40 -3.96 3.11 3.82
N GLY A 41 -3.18 2.15 3.30
CA GLY A 41 -1.86 2.40 2.72
C GLY A 41 -1.88 3.33 1.50
N ASN A 42 -3.02 3.45 0.82
CA ASN A 42 -3.22 4.31 -0.34
C ASN A 42 -3.75 5.70 0.02
N LEU A 43 -3.66 6.14 1.28
CA LEU A 43 -4.14 7.46 1.70
C LEU A 43 -3.03 8.51 1.80
N SER A 44 -1.78 8.09 1.80
CA SER A 44 -0.65 9.03 1.89
C SER A 44 0.61 8.48 1.22
N LEU A 45 1.51 9.37 0.89
CA LEU A 45 2.79 9.04 0.26
C LEU A 45 3.60 7.99 1.04
N ILE A 46 3.58 8.03 2.37
CA ILE A 46 4.31 7.10 3.24
C ILE A 46 3.49 5.89 3.69
N GLY A 47 2.26 5.74 3.21
CA GLY A 47 1.35 4.68 3.64
C GLY A 47 1.76 3.28 3.19
N ALA A 48 2.47 3.19 2.06
CA ALA A 48 3.01 1.94 1.54
C ALA A 48 4.36 2.15 0.85
N PRO A 49 5.30 1.18 0.90
CA PRO A 49 6.60 1.30 0.24
C PRO A 49 6.49 1.55 -1.28
N GLY A 50 5.49 0.99 -1.94
CA GLY A 50 5.24 1.20 -3.37
C GLY A 50 5.00 2.67 -3.75
N ASN A 51 4.38 3.44 -2.85
CA ASN A 51 4.15 4.87 -3.05
C ASN A 51 5.47 5.63 -3.15
N LEU A 52 6.45 5.28 -2.30
CA LEU A 52 7.78 5.88 -2.30
C LEU A 52 8.59 5.48 -3.53
N ILE A 53 8.41 4.26 -4.05
CA ILE A 53 9.05 3.80 -5.30
C ILE A 53 8.57 4.66 -6.47
N ALA A 54 7.26 4.86 -6.60
CA ALA A 54 6.70 5.72 -7.65
C ALA A 54 7.12 7.18 -7.49
N GLN A 55 7.16 7.68 -6.25
CA GLN A 55 7.65 9.04 -5.95
C GLN A 55 9.09 9.24 -6.39
N SER A 56 9.96 8.25 -6.14
CA SER A 56 11.37 8.33 -6.52
C SER A 56 11.55 8.31 -8.02
N ALA A 57 10.81 7.47 -8.73
CA ALA A 57 10.84 7.41 -10.19
C ALA A 57 10.37 8.73 -10.83
N LEU A 58 9.32 9.37 -10.27
CA LEU A 58 8.91 10.71 -10.69
C LEU A 58 9.97 11.78 -10.40
N GLY A 59 10.67 11.64 -9.26
CA GLY A 59 11.73 12.58 -8.88
C GLY A 59 12.88 12.63 -9.88
N GLU A 60 13.20 11.52 -10.56
CA GLU A 60 14.23 11.46 -11.60
C GLU A 60 13.88 12.31 -12.85
N ILE A 61 12.60 12.52 -13.11
CA ILE A 61 12.10 13.36 -14.21
C ILE A 61 11.60 14.73 -13.73
N GLY A 62 11.92 15.13 -12.50
CA GLY A 62 11.56 16.44 -11.94
C GLY A 62 10.09 16.57 -11.53
N MET A 63 9.35 15.48 -11.45
CA MET A 63 7.94 15.44 -11.02
C MET A 63 7.80 14.86 -9.61
N SER A 64 6.64 15.04 -9.00
CA SER A 64 6.35 14.48 -7.66
C SER A 64 4.87 14.36 -7.41
N PHE A 65 4.49 13.42 -6.52
CA PHE A 65 3.20 13.43 -5.87
C PHE A 65 3.23 14.28 -4.60
N GLY A 66 2.13 14.93 -4.29
CA GLY A 66 1.90 15.54 -2.99
C GLY A 66 1.64 14.47 -1.93
N PHE A 67 1.84 14.83 -0.65
CA PHE A 67 1.74 13.89 0.47
C PHE A 67 0.40 13.14 0.52
N PHE A 68 -0.72 13.81 0.24
CA PHE A 68 -2.08 13.25 0.25
C PHE A 68 -2.68 13.01 -1.13
N GLU A 69 -1.93 13.14 -2.22
CA GLU A 69 -2.49 12.92 -3.56
C GLU A 69 -2.97 11.49 -3.78
N TYR A 70 -2.36 10.52 -3.09
CA TYR A 70 -2.84 9.14 -3.08
C TYR A 70 -4.26 9.01 -2.51
N ALA A 71 -4.65 9.87 -1.56
CA ALA A 71 -5.97 9.86 -0.97
C ALA A 71 -7.08 10.22 -1.97
N ILE A 72 -6.76 10.95 -3.04
CA ILE A 72 -7.75 11.31 -4.07
C ILE A 72 -8.38 10.04 -4.67
N VAL A 73 -7.59 9.00 -4.87
CA VAL A 73 -8.06 7.69 -5.36
C VAL A 73 -8.33 6.74 -4.20
N GLY A 74 -7.44 6.72 -3.20
CA GLY A 74 -7.49 5.78 -2.08
C GLY A 74 -8.71 5.98 -1.16
N LEU A 75 -9.11 7.22 -0.90
CA LEU A 75 -10.25 7.49 -0.02
C LEU A 75 -11.59 7.02 -0.62
N PRO A 76 -11.91 7.28 -1.89
CA PRO A 76 -13.10 6.70 -2.54
C PRO A 76 -13.08 5.18 -2.57
N ILE A 77 -11.93 4.53 -2.80
CA ILE A 77 -11.80 3.07 -2.75
C ILE A 77 -12.11 2.56 -1.34
N LEU A 78 -11.53 3.20 -0.32
CA LEU A 78 -11.77 2.86 1.08
C LEU A 78 -13.25 3.01 1.45
N ALA A 79 -13.87 4.13 1.07
CA ALA A 79 -15.30 4.38 1.32
C ALA A 79 -16.18 3.34 0.61
N ALA A 80 -15.90 3.02 -0.65
CA ALA A 80 -16.62 2.00 -1.40
C ALA A 80 -16.41 0.59 -0.80
N GLY A 81 -15.21 0.27 -0.33
CA GLY A 81 -14.90 -0.97 0.37
C GLY A 81 -15.65 -1.11 1.70
N ILE A 82 -15.69 -0.05 2.49
CA ILE A 82 -16.47 -0.02 3.75
C ILE A 82 -17.96 -0.23 3.45
N LEU A 83 -18.51 0.50 2.47
CA LEU A 83 -19.91 0.37 2.07
C LEU A 83 -20.23 -1.05 1.56
N PHE A 84 -19.33 -1.63 0.77
CA PHE A 84 -19.46 -2.99 0.28
C PHE A 84 -19.53 -4.00 1.44
N TYR A 85 -18.59 -3.93 2.40
CA TYR A 85 -18.61 -4.86 3.55
C TYR A 85 -19.77 -4.58 4.51
N ALA A 86 -20.19 -3.34 4.67
CA ALA A 86 -21.38 -3.01 5.49
C ALA A 86 -22.68 -3.56 4.91
N THR A 87 -22.74 -3.81 3.60
CA THR A 87 -23.97 -4.23 2.90
C THR A 87 -23.90 -5.68 2.41
N LEU A 88 -23.16 -5.92 1.33
CA LEU A 88 -23.10 -7.21 0.62
C LEU A 88 -21.93 -8.09 1.06
N GLY A 89 -20.78 -7.49 1.34
CA GLY A 89 -19.53 -8.20 1.59
C GLY A 89 -19.56 -9.10 2.81
N MET A 90 -20.30 -8.73 3.85
CA MET A 90 -20.48 -9.58 5.05
C MET A 90 -21.11 -10.94 4.76
N LYS A 91 -21.88 -11.08 3.67
CA LYS A 91 -22.46 -12.36 3.23
C LYS A 91 -21.44 -13.26 2.51
N LEU A 92 -20.37 -12.66 1.98
CA LEU A 92 -19.31 -13.37 1.29
C LEU A 92 -18.22 -13.88 2.24
N LEU A 93 -18.15 -13.31 3.43
CA LEU A 93 -17.19 -13.71 4.47
C LEU A 93 -17.59 -15.05 5.08
N PRO A 94 -16.61 -15.94 5.31
CA PRO A 94 -16.88 -17.21 5.96
C PRO A 94 -17.34 -17.02 7.39
N ASN A 95 -18.14 -17.95 7.88
CA ASN A 95 -18.60 -18.00 9.25
C ASN A 95 -18.02 -19.27 9.91
N HIS A 96 -16.71 -19.28 10.14
CA HIS A 96 -16.05 -20.41 10.79
C HIS A 96 -16.31 -20.37 12.30
N PRO A 97 -16.72 -21.50 12.90
CA PRO A 97 -16.84 -21.58 14.36
C PRO A 97 -15.47 -21.33 14.98
N VAL A 98 -15.47 -20.61 16.09
CA VAL A 98 -14.25 -20.34 16.86
C VAL A 98 -13.84 -21.65 17.53
N SER A 99 -12.67 -22.19 17.23
CA SER A 99 -12.03 -23.21 18.07
C SER A 99 -11.44 -22.50 19.29
N ASP A 100 -11.77 -22.94 20.49
CA ASP A 100 -11.32 -22.36 21.76
C ASP A 100 -9.80 -22.50 22.01
N ASP A 101 -9.08 -23.17 21.11
CA ASP A 101 -7.70 -23.62 21.30
C ASP A 101 -6.64 -22.70 20.68
N ASP A 102 -7.03 -21.60 20.07
CA ASP A 102 -6.07 -20.66 19.46
C ASP A 102 -5.74 -19.52 20.42
N SER A 103 -4.72 -19.73 21.22
CA SER A 103 -3.92 -18.67 21.88
C SER A 103 -3.18 -17.84 20.82
N PHE A 104 -3.91 -17.27 19.85
CA PHE A 104 -3.40 -16.31 18.89
C PHE A 104 -3.34 -14.93 19.54
N GLY A 105 -2.16 -14.43 19.65
CA GLY A 105 -1.85 -13.13 20.20
C GLY A 105 -1.08 -13.32 21.50
N GLY A 106 0.23 -13.54 21.37
CA GLY A 106 1.10 -13.05 22.44
C GLY A 106 0.75 -11.59 22.56
N GLU A 107 -0.04 -11.23 23.57
CA GLU A 107 -0.22 -9.84 23.98
C GLU A 107 1.18 -9.28 24.10
N GLN A 108 1.56 -8.42 23.15
CA GLN A 108 2.68 -7.54 23.42
C GLN A 108 2.19 -6.66 24.54
N ASP A 109 2.51 -7.09 25.76
CA ASP A 109 2.14 -6.40 26.98
C ASP A 109 2.94 -5.09 27.06
N PHE A 110 2.32 -4.03 26.56
CA PHE A 110 2.86 -2.67 26.67
C PHE A 110 2.61 -2.04 28.04
N SER A 111 2.02 -2.78 28.99
CA SER A 111 1.75 -2.28 30.36
C SER A 111 3.04 -1.88 31.09
N ASN A 112 4.17 -2.52 30.72
CA ASN A 112 5.49 -2.25 31.27
C ASN A 112 6.21 -1.05 30.61
N VAL A 113 5.66 -0.46 29.54
CA VAL A 113 6.26 0.70 28.90
C VAL A 113 5.87 1.97 29.65
N PRO A 114 6.82 2.75 30.19
CA PRO A 114 6.53 3.98 30.92
C PRO A 114 5.66 4.94 30.11
N LYS A 115 4.64 5.53 30.72
CA LYS A 115 3.69 6.44 30.05
C LYS A 115 4.38 7.59 29.32
N TRP A 116 5.49 8.12 29.86
CA TRP A 116 6.23 9.19 29.21
C TRP A 116 6.81 8.76 27.85
N LYS A 117 7.27 7.51 27.72
CA LYS A 117 7.76 6.98 26.44
C LYS A 117 6.63 6.86 25.41
N GLN A 118 5.46 6.41 25.85
CA GLN A 118 4.27 6.32 24.98
C GLN A 118 3.83 7.69 24.48
N VAL A 119 3.75 8.68 25.38
CA VAL A 119 3.37 10.05 24.99
C VAL A 119 4.44 10.69 24.10
N LEU A 120 5.72 10.55 24.45
CA LEU A 120 6.81 11.16 23.70
C LEU A 120 6.94 10.53 22.30
N SER A 121 6.75 9.20 22.15
CA SER A 121 6.74 8.56 20.83
C SER A 121 5.61 9.10 19.95
N LEU A 122 4.42 9.30 20.52
CA LEU A 122 3.29 9.87 19.80
C LEU A 122 3.56 11.33 19.38
N VAL A 123 4.13 12.12 20.26
CA VAL A 123 4.48 13.53 19.96
C VAL A 123 5.52 13.59 18.83
N ILE A 124 6.60 12.81 18.93
CA ILE A 124 7.63 12.77 17.88
C ILE A 124 7.01 12.30 16.54
N LEU A 125 6.16 11.28 16.56
CA LEU A 125 5.47 10.81 15.37
C LEU A 125 4.62 11.92 14.73
N VAL A 126 3.79 12.60 15.52
CA VAL A 126 2.94 13.70 15.03
C VAL A 126 3.78 14.84 14.45
N LEU A 127 4.83 15.25 15.15
CA LEU A 127 5.72 16.32 14.67
C LEU A 127 6.45 15.93 13.37
N THR A 128 6.90 14.69 13.28
CA THR A 128 7.52 14.16 12.04
C THR A 128 6.54 14.18 10.88
N LEU A 129 5.30 13.73 11.11
CA LEU A 129 4.26 13.77 10.08
C LEU A 129 3.91 15.19 9.65
N LEU A 130 3.76 16.10 10.60
CA LEU A 130 3.52 17.52 10.29
C LEU A 130 4.69 18.09 9.47
N GLY A 131 5.93 17.78 9.86
CA GLY A 131 7.11 18.20 9.10
C GLY A 131 7.13 17.65 7.67
N MET A 132 6.69 16.40 7.45
CA MET A 132 6.57 15.81 6.12
C MET A 132 5.43 16.43 5.29
N ILE A 133 4.27 16.70 5.92
CA ILE A 133 3.12 17.32 5.25
C ILE A 133 3.45 18.75 4.80
N PHE A 134 4.15 19.50 5.66
CA PHE A 134 4.53 20.89 5.41
C PHE A 134 5.93 21.03 4.78
N GLU A 135 6.41 20.02 4.05
CA GLU A 135 7.73 20.01 3.40
C GLU A 135 8.01 21.27 2.60
N LYS A 136 7.04 21.70 1.76
CA LYS A 136 7.17 22.89 0.90
C LYS A 136 7.29 24.20 1.69
N GLN A 137 6.61 24.29 2.84
CA GLN A 137 6.61 25.48 3.71
C GLN A 137 7.88 25.54 4.60
N ILE A 138 8.32 24.37 5.10
CA ILE A 138 9.47 24.26 6.00
C ILE A 138 10.78 24.22 5.20
N GLY A 139 10.76 23.77 3.94
CA GLY A 139 11.94 23.65 3.08
C GLY A 139 12.84 22.45 3.43
N ILE A 140 12.38 21.54 4.29
CA ILE A 140 13.12 20.33 4.67
C ILE A 140 12.49 19.15 3.94
N LYS A 141 13.31 18.42 3.16
CA LYS A 141 12.83 17.27 2.40
C LYS A 141 12.26 16.18 3.32
N LEU A 142 11.21 15.51 2.85
CA LEU A 142 10.48 14.44 3.55
C LEU A 142 11.40 13.36 4.15
N ASN A 143 12.40 12.91 3.39
CA ASN A 143 13.37 11.92 3.86
C ASN A 143 14.23 12.43 5.02
N ILE A 144 14.64 13.70 5.01
CA ILE A 144 15.40 14.32 6.10
C ILE A 144 14.53 14.42 7.34
N THR A 145 13.28 14.88 7.20
CA THR A 145 12.31 14.96 8.31
C THR A 145 12.09 13.59 8.96
N GLY A 146 11.96 12.52 8.14
CA GLY A 146 11.85 11.16 8.64
C GLY A 146 13.07 10.70 9.42
N CYS A 147 14.28 10.99 8.93
CA CYS A 147 15.53 10.68 9.64
C CYS A 147 15.64 11.43 10.97
N ILE A 148 15.27 12.72 11.00
CA ILE A 148 15.25 13.52 12.24
C ILE A 148 14.29 12.90 13.26
N GLY A 149 13.09 12.51 12.85
CA GLY A 149 12.12 11.85 13.73
C GLY A 149 12.63 10.52 14.29
N ALA A 150 13.25 9.68 13.45
CA ALA A 150 13.84 8.43 13.90
C ALA A 150 14.99 8.64 14.88
N LEU A 151 15.89 9.60 14.61
CA LEU A 151 16.98 9.96 15.53
C LEU A 151 16.44 10.52 16.85
N ALA A 152 15.38 11.33 16.81
CA ALA A 152 14.77 11.86 18.04
C ALA A 152 14.26 10.74 18.95
N LEU A 153 13.66 9.66 18.42
CA LEU A 153 13.23 8.50 19.20
C LEU A 153 14.40 7.79 19.91
N ILE A 154 15.56 7.70 19.24
CA ILE A 154 16.76 7.08 19.81
C ILE A 154 17.39 7.99 20.86
N LEU A 155 17.64 9.26 20.53
CA LEU A 155 18.31 10.22 21.40
C LEU A 155 17.52 10.51 22.68
N THR A 156 16.20 10.47 22.61
CA THR A 156 15.32 10.62 23.79
C THR A 156 15.18 9.34 24.61
N GLY A 157 15.76 8.23 24.18
CA GLY A 157 15.69 6.95 24.87
C GLY A 157 14.30 6.29 24.83
N VAL A 158 13.43 6.71 23.92
CA VAL A 158 12.12 6.06 23.69
C VAL A 158 12.34 4.63 23.22
N ILE A 159 13.21 4.45 22.22
CA ILE A 159 13.65 3.12 21.75
C ILE A 159 15.17 3.00 21.89
N SER A 160 15.66 1.77 22.04
CA SER A 160 17.10 1.52 22.02
C SER A 160 17.64 1.55 20.58
N GLU A 161 18.92 1.89 20.41
CA GLU A 161 19.61 1.84 19.12
C GLU A 161 19.46 0.44 18.48
N LYS A 162 19.62 -0.62 19.28
CA LYS A 162 19.51 -2.00 18.84
C LYS A 162 18.12 -2.32 18.27
N ASP A 163 17.06 -1.84 18.90
CA ASP A 163 15.68 -2.06 18.43
C ASP A 163 15.37 -1.18 17.22
N ALA A 164 15.89 0.04 17.18
CA ALA A 164 15.79 0.91 16.02
C ALA A 164 16.45 0.26 14.78
N LEU A 165 17.66 -0.27 14.90
CA LEU A 165 18.36 -0.97 13.81
C LEU A 165 17.62 -2.23 13.35
N LYS A 166 17.04 -2.99 14.28
CA LYS A 166 16.21 -4.18 13.93
C LYS A 166 14.91 -3.80 13.21
N SER A 167 14.40 -2.61 13.41
CA SER A 167 13.18 -2.11 12.76
C SER A 167 13.41 -1.66 11.32
N ILE A 168 14.69 -1.56 10.88
CA ILE A 168 15.04 -1.24 9.49
C ILE A 168 14.77 -2.45 8.61
N ASP A 169 13.85 -2.32 7.67
CA ASP A 169 13.59 -3.34 6.65
C ASP A 169 14.61 -3.23 5.51
N LEU A 170 15.76 -3.88 5.69
CA LEU A 170 16.82 -3.92 4.69
C LEU A 170 16.35 -4.51 3.36
N LYS A 171 15.42 -5.48 3.38
CA LYS A 171 14.87 -6.07 2.16
C LYS A 171 14.18 -5.01 1.30
N THR A 172 13.35 -4.18 1.90
CA THR A 172 12.69 -3.05 1.20
C THR A 172 13.71 -2.04 0.69
N ILE A 173 14.75 -1.71 1.47
CA ILE A 173 15.80 -0.77 1.04
C ILE A 173 16.58 -1.30 -0.16
N PHE A 174 17.01 -2.56 -0.13
CA PHE A 174 17.73 -3.17 -1.26
C PHE A 174 16.84 -3.33 -2.50
N LEU A 175 15.57 -3.67 -2.32
CA LEU A 175 14.62 -3.76 -3.42
C LEU A 175 14.44 -2.37 -4.07
N PHE A 176 14.30 -1.33 -3.27
CA PHE A 176 14.18 0.05 -3.74
C PHE A 176 15.43 0.50 -4.50
N GLY A 177 16.63 0.31 -3.93
CA GLY A 177 17.88 0.66 -4.61
C GLY A 177 18.10 -0.13 -5.92
N GLY A 178 17.75 -1.41 -5.93
CA GLY A 178 17.78 -2.25 -7.13
C GLY A 178 16.81 -1.78 -8.20
N THR A 179 15.62 -1.30 -7.79
CA THR A 179 14.61 -0.74 -8.71
C THR A 179 15.11 0.55 -9.39
N LEU A 180 15.75 1.44 -8.66
CA LEU A 180 16.35 2.64 -9.24
C LEU A 180 17.46 2.30 -10.24
N SER A 181 18.30 1.31 -9.91
CA SER A 181 19.33 0.83 -10.83
C SER A 181 18.73 0.20 -12.08
N LEU A 182 17.64 -0.56 -11.96
CA LEU A 182 16.89 -1.12 -13.08
C LEU A 182 16.27 -0.03 -13.95
N ALA A 183 15.63 0.97 -13.36
CA ALA A 183 15.07 2.12 -14.09
C ALA A 183 16.15 2.84 -14.90
N SER A 184 17.30 3.13 -14.29
CA SER A 184 18.43 3.74 -14.98
C SER A 184 19.01 2.86 -16.11
N ALA A 185 19.02 1.53 -15.91
CA ALA A 185 19.46 0.60 -16.95
C ALA A 185 18.48 0.57 -18.13
N LEU A 186 17.17 0.52 -17.87
CA LEU A 186 16.13 0.56 -18.91
C LEU A 186 16.21 1.83 -19.75
N ASP A 187 16.43 2.98 -19.10
CA ASP A 187 16.58 4.26 -19.79
C ASP A 187 17.87 4.30 -20.64
N LYS A 188 19.03 4.01 -20.04
CA LYS A 188 20.32 4.06 -20.73
C LYS A 188 20.50 3.06 -21.88
N THR A 189 19.84 1.90 -21.79
CA THR A 189 19.91 0.88 -22.84
C THR A 189 18.85 1.05 -23.93
N GLY A 190 17.84 1.92 -23.72
CA GLY A 190 16.67 2.04 -24.57
C GLY A 190 15.69 0.88 -24.44
N ALA A 191 15.96 -0.11 -23.55
CA ALA A 191 15.09 -1.26 -23.34
C ALA A 191 13.71 -0.85 -22.82
N GLY A 192 13.63 0.23 -22.03
CA GLY A 192 12.37 0.80 -21.58
C GLY A 192 11.48 1.26 -22.75
N ALA A 193 12.06 1.96 -23.73
CA ALA A 193 11.35 2.38 -24.93
C ALA A 193 10.91 1.18 -25.79
N GLU A 194 11.74 0.14 -25.89
CA GLU A 194 11.38 -1.07 -26.65
C GLU A 194 10.20 -1.83 -25.99
N ILE A 195 10.23 -1.99 -24.66
CA ILE A 195 9.10 -2.55 -23.91
C ILE A 195 7.83 -1.70 -24.11
N ALA A 196 7.96 -0.37 -24.04
CA ALA A 196 6.85 0.54 -24.27
C ALA A 196 6.26 0.35 -25.67
N ASN A 197 7.09 0.29 -26.73
CA ASN A 197 6.65 0.07 -28.10
C ASN A 197 5.94 -1.28 -28.29
N ILE A 198 6.44 -2.34 -27.66
CA ILE A 198 5.79 -3.66 -27.69
C ILE A 198 4.40 -3.60 -27.03
N VAL A 199 4.28 -2.97 -25.86
CA VAL A 199 2.99 -2.84 -25.15
C VAL A 199 2.02 -1.95 -25.94
N ILE A 200 2.49 -0.81 -26.45
CA ILE A 200 1.67 0.10 -27.28
C ILE A 200 1.21 -0.62 -28.55
N GLY A 201 2.11 -1.31 -29.23
CA GLY A 201 1.78 -2.07 -30.45
C GLY A 201 0.78 -3.20 -30.20
N ALA A 202 0.86 -3.88 -29.05
CA ALA A 202 -0.09 -4.92 -28.66
C ALA A 202 -1.49 -4.36 -28.31
N LEU A 203 -1.56 -3.10 -27.85
CA LEU A 203 -2.81 -2.41 -27.56
C LEU A 203 -3.44 -1.71 -28.77
N GLY A 204 -2.73 -1.65 -29.89
CA GLY A 204 -3.13 -0.97 -31.14
C GLY A 204 -2.27 0.26 -31.42
N GLU A 205 -2.33 0.77 -32.66
CA GLU A 205 -1.45 1.89 -33.11
C GLU A 205 -1.59 3.19 -32.31
N ASN A 206 -2.73 3.42 -31.63
CA ASN A 206 -2.97 4.55 -30.75
C ASN A 206 -3.83 4.10 -29.55
N PRO A 207 -3.28 3.39 -28.56
CA PRO A 207 -4.06 2.92 -27.43
C PRO A 207 -4.58 4.12 -26.63
N SER A 208 -5.87 4.06 -26.28
CA SER A 208 -6.43 5.02 -25.36
C SER A 208 -5.69 4.94 -24.01
N PRO A 209 -5.28 6.10 -23.43
CA PRO A 209 -4.67 6.12 -22.08
C PRO A 209 -5.52 5.42 -21.02
N TYR A 210 -6.83 5.42 -21.17
CA TYR A 210 -7.75 4.65 -20.31
C TYR A 210 -7.50 3.15 -20.38
N VAL A 211 -7.35 2.61 -21.60
CA VAL A 211 -7.09 1.18 -21.82
C VAL A 211 -5.74 0.81 -21.23
N LEU A 212 -4.70 1.63 -21.46
CA LEU A 212 -3.39 1.41 -20.87
C LEU A 212 -3.47 1.40 -19.33
N THR A 213 -4.10 2.41 -18.74
CA THR A 213 -4.23 2.53 -17.29
C THR A 213 -4.97 1.34 -16.69
N LEU A 214 -6.04 0.87 -17.36
CA LEU A 214 -6.78 -0.32 -16.96
C LEU A 214 -5.91 -1.58 -17.03
N VAL A 215 -5.18 -1.78 -18.12
CA VAL A 215 -4.30 -2.93 -18.31
C VAL A 215 -3.19 -2.94 -17.25
N VAL A 216 -2.53 -1.81 -17.01
CA VAL A 216 -1.52 -1.65 -15.96
C VAL A 216 -2.12 -1.96 -14.59
N PHE A 217 -3.28 -1.39 -14.27
CA PHE A 217 -3.96 -1.62 -13.00
C PHE A 217 -4.27 -3.11 -12.78
N LEU A 218 -4.90 -3.77 -13.76
CA LEU A 218 -5.27 -5.18 -13.67
C LEU A 218 -4.04 -6.10 -13.61
N LEU A 219 -3.00 -5.81 -14.40
CA LEU A 219 -1.75 -6.55 -14.36
C LEU A 219 -1.11 -6.47 -12.97
N CYS A 220 -1.03 -5.27 -12.39
CA CYS A 220 -0.52 -5.08 -11.04
C CYS A 220 -1.39 -5.78 -9.99
N CYS A 221 -2.73 -5.76 -10.15
CA CYS A 221 -3.64 -6.52 -9.29
C CYS A 221 -3.39 -8.03 -9.35
N VAL A 222 -3.19 -8.59 -10.54
CA VAL A 222 -2.88 -10.02 -10.69
C VAL A 222 -1.54 -10.33 -10.03
N MET A 223 -0.50 -9.59 -10.37
CA MET A 223 0.86 -9.82 -9.85
C MET A 223 0.91 -9.73 -8.33
N THR A 224 0.32 -8.71 -7.73
CA THR A 224 0.38 -8.48 -6.27
C THR A 224 -0.32 -9.57 -5.45
N ASN A 225 -1.21 -10.34 -6.07
CA ASN A 225 -1.84 -11.48 -5.42
C ASN A 225 -0.93 -12.72 -5.32
N PHE A 226 0.18 -12.76 -6.08
CA PHE A 226 1.16 -13.86 -6.06
C PHE A 226 2.55 -13.44 -5.59
N MET A 227 2.81 -12.13 -5.53
CA MET A 227 4.06 -11.57 -5.03
C MET A 227 3.76 -10.37 -4.12
N SER A 228 4.74 -9.88 -3.36
CA SER A 228 4.50 -8.76 -2.46
C SER A 228 4.15 -7.46 -3.21
N ASN A 229 3.34 -6.61 -2.58
CA ASN A 229 2.96 -5.29 -3.13
C ASN A 229 4.20 -4.46 -3.52
N THR A 230 5.23 -4.47 -2.65
CA THR A 230 6.49 -3.75 -2.90
C THR A 230 7.23 -4.31 -4.11
N ALA A 231 7.30 -5.64 -4.25
CA ALA A 231 7.96 -6.27 -5.39
C ALA A 231 7.21 -6.00 -6.71
N THR A 232 5.88 -6.04 -6.68
CA THR A 232 5.04 -5.70 -7.83
C THR A 232 5.30 -4.27 -8.30
N THR A 233 5.24 -3.31 -7.38
CA THR A 233 5.48 -1.89 -7.73
C THR A 233 6.92 -1.64 -8.14
N ALA A 234 7.90 -2.26 -7.49
CA ALA A 234 9.30 -2.15 -7.85
C ALA A 234 9.59 -2.62 -9.28
N LEU A 235 8.94 -3.69 -9.71
CA LEU A 235 9.08 -4.20 -11.07
C LEU A 235 8.32 -3.35 -12.09
N MET A 236 7.10 -2.93 -11.76
CA MET A 236 6.21 -2.30 -12.73
C MET A 236 6.42 -0.79 -12.89
N VAL A 237 6.87 -0.08 -11.85
CA VAL A 237 7.03 1.38 -11.90
C VAL A 237 7.97 1.84 -13.03
N PRO A 238 9.18 1.29 -13.22
CA PRO A 238 10.05 1.69 -14.32
C PRO A 238 9.42 1.44 -15.69
N ILE A 239 8.74 0.31 -15.85
CA ILE A 239 8.05 -0.07 -17.09
C ILE A 239 6.90 0.91 -17.37
N CYS A 240 6.08 1.19 -16.36
CA CYS A 240 4.97 2.15 -16.47
C CYS A 240 5.44 3.55 -16.81
N LEU A 241 6.56 3.99 -16.22
CA LEU A 241 7.17 5.29 -16.53
C LEU A 241 7.60 5.35 -18.00
N SER A 242 8.31 4.34 -18.49
CA SER A 242 8.76 4.26 -19.89
C SER A 242 7.59 4.24 -20.87
N ILE A 243 6.51 3.51 -20.55
CA ILE A 243 5.30 3.46 -21.38
C ILE A 243 4.62 4.84 -21.43
N ALA A 244 4.44 5.49 -20.29
CA ALA A 244 3.82 6.81 -20.23
C ALA A 244 4.60 7.85 -21.03
N GLN A 245 5.93 7.86 -20.89
CA GLN A 245 6.82 8.73 -21.66
C GLN A 245 6.77 8.43 -23.17
N GLY A 246 6.76 7.15 -23.55
CA GLY A 246 6.64 6.72 -24.96
C GLY A 246 5.33 7.17 -25.62
N MET A 247 4.25 7.30 -24.84
CA MET A 247 2.96 7.83 -25.32
C MET A 247 2.85 9.36 -25.21
N GLY A 248 3.82 10.05 -24.63
CA GLY A 248 3.71 11.48 -24.31
C GLY A 248 2.61 11.80 -23.27
N ALA A 249 2.22 10.81 -22.46
CA ALA A 249 1.21 10.96 -21.42
C ALA A 249 1.83 11.38 -20.09
N ASP A 250 1.03 12.04 -19.22
CA ASP A 250 1.46 12.34 -17.85
C ASP A 250 1.69 11.03 -17.09
N PRO A 251 2.92 10.74 -16.65
CA PRO A 251 3.23 9.48 -15.98
C PRO A 251 2.51 9.31 -14.64
N ARG A 252 2.04 10.39 -13.99
CA ARG A 252 1.38 10.33 -12.69
C ARG A 252 0.14 9.45 -12.70
N ALA A 253 -0.68 9.53 -13.76
CA ALA A 253 -1.88 8.70 -13.89
C ALA A 253 -1.54 7.21 -13.95
N VAL A 254 -0.57 6.84 -14.79
CA VAL A 254 -0.17 5.44 -15.00
C VAL A 254 0.55 4.89 -13.75
N LEU A 255 1.42 5.69 -13.13
CA LEU A 255 2.11 5.31 -11.90
C LEU A 255 1.14 5.20 -10.72
N MET A 256 0.15 6.07 -10.62
CA MET A 256 -0.90 5.94 -9.60
C MET A 256 -1.70 4.65 -9.80
N ALA A 257 -2.09 4.32 -11.04
CA ALA A 257 -2.75 3.05 -11.34
C ALA A 257 -1.88 1.83 -10.99
N CYS A 258 -0.59 1.89 -11.29
CA CYS A 258 0.38 0.84 -10.93
C CYS A 258 0.44 0.62 -9.42
N VAL A 259 0.57 1.68 -8.64
CA VAL A 259 0.71 1.60 -7.17
C VAL A 259 -0.58 1.15 -6.50
N ILE A 260 -1.71 1.74 -6.88
CA ILE A 260 -3.03 1.36 -6.33
C ILE A 260 -3.36 -0.09 -6.70
N GLY A 261 -3.18 -0.48 -7.97
CA GLY A 261 -3.35 -1.85 -8.42
C GLY A 261 -2.40 -2.82 -7.70
N GLY A 262 -1.13 -2.43 -7.53
CA GLY A 262 -0.12 -3.18 -6.78
C GLY A 262 -0.42 -3.31 -5.28
N SER A 263 -1.34 -2.53 -4.75
CA SER A 263 -1.82 -2.62 -3.36
C SER A 263 -3.07 -3.49 -3.20
N CYS A 264 -3.70 -3.96 -4.31
CA CYS A 264 -4.94 -4.72 -4.31
C CYS A 264 -4.73 -6.23 -4.09
N ALA A 265 -3.92 -6.62 -3.10
CA ALA A 265 -3.63 -8.02 -2.74
C ALA A 265 -4.76 -8.64 -1.90
N TYR A 266 -5.99 -8.61 -2.40
CA TYR A 266 -7.16 -9.03 -1.64
C TYR A 266 -7.61 -10.46 -1.94
N ALA A 267 -7.26 -11.02 -3.12
CA ALA A 267 -7.82 -12.29 -3.57
C ALA A 267 -7.03 -13.53 -3.10
N THR A 268 -5.89 -13.34 -2.43
CA THR A 268 -5.07 -14.46 -1.93
C THR A 268 -4.55 -14.23 -0.52
N PRO A 269 -4.32 -15.30 0.26
CA PRO A 269 -3.71 -15.18 1.59
C PRO A 269 -2.22 -14.81 1.55
N ILE A 270 -1.54 -14.99 0.41
CA ILE A 270 -0.09 -14.83 0.27
C ILE A 270 0.32 -13.47 -0.32
N GLY A 271 -0.62 -12.70 -0.89
CA GLY A 271 -0.33 -11.45 -1.58
C GLY A 271 0.26 -10.37 -0.68
N MET A 272 -0.07 -10.36 0.61
CA MET A 272 0.52 -9.43 1.58
C MET A 272 0.66 -10.05 2.97
N PRO A 273 1.65 -9.63 3.78
CA PRO A 273 1.88 -10.19 5.11
C PRO A 273 0.67 -10.08 6.05
N ALA A 274 -0.10 -9.00 5.96
CA ALA A 274 -1.29 -8.80 6.78
C ALA A 274 -2.35 -9.89 6.55
N ASN A 275 -2.53 -10.36 5.30
CA ASN A 275 -3.41 -11.48 4.99
C ASN A 275 -2.95 -12.75 5.68
N THR A 276 -1.65 -13.07 5.56
CA THR A 276 -1.07 -14.27 6.17
C THR A 276 -1.24 -14.30 7.69
N MET A 277 -1.14 -13.14 8.35
CA MET A 277 -1.30 -13.02 9.80
C MET A 277 -2.68 -13.45 10.30
N VAL A 278 -3.73 -13.28 9.51
CA VAL A 278 -5.09 -13.61 9.92
C VAL A 278 -5.60 -14.96 9.40
N VAL A 279 -4.82 -15.65 8.57
CA VAL A 279 -5.23 -16.96 7.97
C VAL A 279 -5.64 -17.95 9.05
N SER A 280 -4.74 -18.23 9.98
CA SER A 280 -5.00 -19.20 11.06
C SER A 280 -6.01 -18.67 12.06
N ALA A 281 -5.89 -17.39 12.48
CA ALA A 281 -6.79 -16.78 13.46
C ALA A 281 -8.26 -16.70 12.99
N GLY A 282 -8.48 -16.56 11.67
CA GLY A 282 -9.81 -16.56 11.06
C GLY A 282 -10.22 -17.90 10.45
N GLY A 283 -9.33 -18.89 10.40
CA GLY A 283 -9.58 -20.20 9.77
C GLY A 283 -9.80 -20.09 8.25
N TYR A 284 -9.16 -19.12 7.58
CA TYR A 284 -9.43 -18.82 6.18
C TYR A 284 -8.75 -19.80 5.23
N THR A 285 -9.49 -20.14 4.17
CA THR A 285 -8.99 -20.86 3.01
C THR A 285 -8.68 -19.92 1.86
N PHE A 286 -7.97 -20.40 0.85
CA PHE A 286 -7.71 -19.65 -0.37
C PHE A 286 -9.02 -19.19 -1.07
N LYS A 287 -10.06 -20.04 -1.04
CA LYS A 287 -11.39 -19.72 -1.60
C LYS A 287 -12.06 -18.55 -0.89
N ASP A 288 -11.87 -18.42 0.41
CA ASP A 288 -12.47 -17.33 1.19
C ASP A 288 -11.88 -15.98 0.77
N TYR A 289 -10.55 -15.92 0.58
CA TYR A 289 -9.90 -14.73 0.04
C TYR A 289 -10.38 -14.40 -1.37
N ALA A 290 -10.41 -15.39 -2.27
CA ALA A 290 -10.88 -15.17 -3.64
C ALA A 290 -12.34 -14.66 -3.65
N LYS A 291 -13.22 -15.30 -2.87
CA LYS A 291 -14.64 -14.94 -2.80
C LYS A 291 -14.88 -13.54 -2.25
N ALA A 292 -14.15 -13.13 -1.23
CA ALA A 292 -14.31 -11.83 -0.60
C ALA A 292 -13.49 -10.74 -1.29
N GLY A 293 -12.31 -11.08 -1.82
CA GLY A 293 -11.35 -10.12 -2.38
C GLY A 293 -11.59 -9.77 -3.84
N LEU A 294 -12.04 -10.72 -4.70
CA LEU A 294 -12.27 -10.42 -6.11
C LEU A 294 -13.33 -9.32 -6.33
N PRO A 295 -14.48 -9.31 -5.63
CA PRO A 295 -15.41 -8.19 -5.73
C PRO A 295 -14.79 -6.85 -5.29
N LEU A 296 -13.91 -6.88 -4.28
CA LEU A 296 -13.23 -5.68 -3.81
C LEU A 296 -12.21 -5.16 -4.84
N ILE A 297 -11.48 -6.07 -5.53
CA ILE A 297 -10.61 -5.70 -6.66
C ILE A 297 -11.42 -5.05 -7.77
N LEU A 298 -12.60 -5.61 -8.10
CA LEU A 298 -13.49 -5.03 -9.11
C LEU A 298 -13.95 -3.63 -8.71
N ILE A 299 -14.34 -3.43 -7.46
CA ILE A 299 -14.73 -2.11 -6.93
C ILE A 299 -13.54 -1.13 -7.04
N ALA A 300 -12.36 -1.54 -6.58
CA ALA A 300 -11.16 -0.71 -6.67
C ALA A 300 -10.81 -0.36 -8.13
N THR A 301 -10.97 -1.30 -9.06
CA THR A 301 -10.77 -1.07 -10.49
C THR A 301 -11.74 -0.03 -11.03
N VAL A 302 -13.04 -0.20 -10.78
CA VAL A 302 -14.08 0.74 -11.27
C VAL A 302 -13.86 2.13 -10.71
N VAL A 303 -13.63 2.25 -9.39
CA VAL A 303 -13.39 3.53 -8.73
C VAL A 303 -12.13 4.21 -9.30
N SER A 304 -11.05 3.45 -9.47
CA SER A 304 -9.80 3.99 -10.02
C SER A 304 -9.97 4.47 -11.46
N MET A 305 -10.67 3.71 -12.31
CA MET A 305 -10.88 4.09 -13.71
C MET A 305 -11.78 5.31 -13.87
N VAL A 306 -12.64 5.59 -12.91
CA VAL A 306 -13.45 6.82 -12.89
C VAL A 306 -12.63 8.02 -12.38
N ILE A 307 -11.85 7.83 -11.33
CA ILE A 307 -11.19 8.95 -10.64
C ILE A 307 -9.87 9.34 -11.29
N LEU A 308 -9.05 8.36 -11.72
CA LEU A 308 -7.71 8.63 -12.26
C LEU A 308 -7.73 9.63 -13.42
N PRO A 309 -8.59 9.50 -14.45
CA PRO A 309 -8.59 10.44 -15.56
C PRO A 309 -9.07 11.85 -15.18
N ILE A 310 -9.86 11.96 -14.12
CA ILE A 310 -10.38 13.24 -13.62
C ILE A 310 -9.31 13.96 -12.79
N ALA A 311 -8.67 13.21 -11.90
CA ALA A 311 -7.70 13.76 -10.95
C ALA A 311 -6.30 13.93 -11.55
N PHE A 312 -5.94 13.07 -12.50
CA PHE A 312 -4.65 13.06 -13.19
C PHE A 312 -4.88 12.95 -14.70
N PRO A 313 -5.20 14.08 -15.38
CA PRO A 313 -5.38 14.08 -16.83
C PRO A 313 -4.16 13.53 -17.55
N PHE A 314 -4.37 12.61 -18.50
CA PHE A 314 -3.27 11.96 -19.24
C PHE A 314 -2.48 12.94 -20.12
N PHE A 315 -3.14 13.97 -20.59
CA PHE A 315 -2.57 15.05 -21.40
C PHE A 315 -2.96 16.38 -20.79
N PRO A 316 -2.19 16.85 -19.75
CA PRO A 316 -2.46 18.17 -19.18
C PRO A 316 -2.24 19.24 -20.22
N GLN A 317 -3.22 20.14 -20.34
CA GLN A 317 -3.13 21.33 -21.23
C GLN A 317 -2.19 22.37 -20.65
#